data_0243d97d34e4fb0c6208181506889f31
#
_entry.id   0243d97d34e4fb0c6208181506889f31
#
_cell.length_a   1.000
_cell.length_b   1.000
_cell.length_c   1.000
_cell.angle_alpha   90.00
_cell.angle_beta   90.00
_cell.angle_gamma   90.00
#
_symmetry.space_group_name_H-M   'P 1'
#
loop_
_entity.id
_entity.type
_entity.pdbx_description
1 polymer ?
#
loop_
_entity_poly.entity_id
_entity_poly.type
_entity_poly.pdbx_seq_one_letter_code
_entity_poly.pdbx_strand_id
1 'polypeptide(L)'
;GFVFAIYILMSKETLKRQTRKLLSACLPPRITNKIIEIATISRTTFTNFIIGQTIEAIILGSLCALGMKIFGFPYAPMVGTLVGITAFIPIIGAFIGGGIGAFMIMTVDPMQALLFIIYLVILQQIEGDLIYPRVVGGAVGISGVYVLLSLVIFGNLLGFFGLLIAVPSMALIYAVG
;
A
#
# COMPACT_ATOMS: atom_id res chain seq x y z
N GLY A 1 -16.79 6.10 -16.32
CA GLY A 1 -15.60 5.71 -15.56
C GLY A 1 -15.29 4.23 -15.69
N PHE A 2 -16.12 3.32 -15.14
CA PHE A 2 -15.84 1.87 -15.05
C PHE A 2 -15.73 1.17 -16.40
N VAL A 3 -16.66 1.41 -17.31
CA VAL A 3 -16.66 0.87 -18.69
C VAL A 3 -15.41 1.32 -19.46
N PHE A 4 -15.00 2.57 -19.31
CA PHE A 4 -13.78 3.10 -19.92
C PHE A 4 -12.52 2.45 -19.37
N ALA A 5 -12.46 2.20 -18.06
CA ALA A 5 -11.34 1.47 -17.44
C ALA A 5 -11.22 0.03 -17.97
N ILE A 6 -12.35 -0.69 -18.09
CA ILE A 6 -12.38 -2.04 -18.68
C ILE A 6 -11.91 -2.00 -20.14
N TYR A 7 -12.39 -1.02 -20.92
CA TYR A 7 -11.97 -0.88 -22.32
C TYR A 7 -10.48 -0.63 -22.47
N ILE A 8 -9.89 0.24 -21.64
CA ILE A 8 -8.43 0.46 -21.60
C ILE A 8 -7.68 -0.81 -21.25
N LEU A 9 -8.16 -1.57 -20.25
CA LEU A 9 -7.54 -2.83 -19.85
C LEU A 9 -7.58 -3.88 -20.98
N MET A 10 -8.68 -4.00 -21.68
CA MET A 10 -8.82 -4.92 -22.82
C MET A 10 -7.96 -4.49 -24.02
N SER A 11 -7.77 -3.20 -24.22
CA SER A 11 -7.03 -2.64 -25.37
C SER A 11 -5.58 -2.29 -25.04
N LYS A 12 -5.05 -2.69 -23.88
CA LYS A 12 -3.73 -2.28 -23.36
C LYS A 12 -2.57 -2.50 -24.34
N GLU A 13 -2.54 -3.62 -25.05
CA GLU A 13 -1.46 -3.95 -26.01
C GLU A 13 -1.55 -3.08 -27.27
N THR A 14 -2.77 -2.82 -27.75
CA THR A 14 -3.02 -1.94 -28.89
C THR A 14 -2.66 -0.49 -28.55
N LEU A 15 -3.10 -0.02 -27.38
CA LEU A 15 -2.74 1.31 -26.88
C LEU A 15 -1.23 1.47 -26.75
N LYS A 16 -0.54 0.52 -26.11
CA LYS A 16 0.92 0.54 -25.95
C LYS A 16 1.63 0.67 -27.32
N ARG A 17 1.20 -0.11 -28.32
CA ARG A 17 1.76 -0.07 -29.66
C ARG A 17 1.49 1.26 -30.36
N GLN A 18 0.26 1.78 -30.26
CA GLN A 18 -0.13 3.07 -30.85
C GLN A 18 0.60 4.24 -30.20
N THR A 19 0.66 4.28 -28.86
CA THR A 19 1.40 5.32 -28.12
C THR A 19 2.88 5.31 -28.46
N ARG A 20 3.50 4.13 -28.56
CA ARG A 20 4.90 4.02 -28.99
C ARG A 20 5.12 4.56 -30.40
N LYS A 21 4.22 4.24 -31.35
CA LYS A 21 4.30 4.76 -32.75
C LYS A 21 4.15 6.28 -32.78
N LEU A 22 3.18 6.83 -32.01
CA LEU A 22 2.98 8.28 -31.94
C LEU A 22 4.21 8.98 -31.32
N LEU A 23 4.74 8.47 -30.22
CA LEU A 23 5.93 9.02 -29.59
C LEU A 23 7.14 9.00 -30.54
N SER A 24 7.35 7.89 -31.27
CA SER A 24 8.47 7.75 -32.19
C SER A 24 8.31 8.61 -33.46
N ALA A 25 7.09 9.02 -33.81
CA ALA A 25 6.82 9.91 -34.93
C ALA A 25 6.98 11.40 -34.57
N CYS A 26 6.68 11.77 -33.31
CA CYS A 26 6.66 13.16 -32.88
C CYS A 26 7.93 13.59 -32.12
N LEU A 27 8.72 12.64 -31.57
CA LEU A 27 9.85 12.94 -30.70
C LEU A 27 11.15 12.28 -31.19
N PRO A 28 12.31 12.90 -30.92
CA PRO A 28 13.61 12.29 -31.21
C PRO A 28 13.76 10.93 -30.49
N PRO A 29 14.49 9.97 -31.07
CA PRO A 29 14.66 8.62 -30.50
C PRO A 29 15.16 8.60 -29.07
N ARG A 30 16.01 9.55 -28.67
CA ARG A 30 16.54 9.66 -27.31
C ARG A 30 15.43 9.95 -26.29
N ILE A 31 14.51 10.86 -26.61
CA ILE A 31 13.40 11.25 -25.73
C ILE A 31 12.36 10.13 -25.68
N THR A 32 12.03 9.53 -26.81
CA THR A 32 11.11 8.40 -26.91
C THR A 32 11.56 7.23 -26.05
N ASN A 33 12.86 6.85 -26.13
CA ASN A 33 13.40 5.77 -25.33
C ASN A 33 13.36 6.06 -23.82
N LYS A 34 13.69 7.28 -23.40
CA LYS A 34 13.58 7.70 -21.98
C LYS A 34 12.14 7.63 -21.48
N ILE A 35 11.17 8.09 -22.26
CA ILE A 35 9.74 8.02 -21.87
C ILE A 35 9.29 6.56 -21.71
N ILE A 36 9.69 5.68 -22.63
CA ILE A 36 9.34 4.25 -22.55
C ILE A 36 10.02 3.59 -21.35
N GLU A 37 11.26 3.94 -21.04
CA GLU A 37 12.00 3.46 -19.88
C GLU A 37 11.30 3.88 -18.58
N ILE A 38 10.99 5.16 -18.42
CA ILE A 38 10.25 5.69 -17.25
C ILE A 38 8.89 5.01 -17.10
N ALA A 39 8.14 4.85 -18.20
CA ALA A 39 6.85 4.16 -18.16
C ALA A 39 6.98 2.68 -17.75
N THR A 40 8.06 2.02 -18.16
CA THR A 40 8.33 0.63 -17.77
C THR A 40 8.70 0.52 -16.29
N ILE A 41 9.59 1.38 -15.82
CA ILE A 41 9.97 1.47 -14.39
C ILE A 41 8.73 1.76 -13.55
N SER A 42 7.92 2.76 -13.95
CA SER A 42 6.68 3.11 -13.26
C SER A 42 5.75 1.91 -13.13
N ARG A 43 5.47 1.22 -14.23
CA ARG A 43 4.61 0.02 -14.23
C ARG A 43 5.15 -1.04 -13.26
N THR A 44 6.44 -1.33 -13.32
CA THR A 44 7.05 -2.36 -12.46
C THR A 44 6.97 -1.96 -10.99
N THR A 45 7.33 -0.72 -10.66
CA THR A 45 7.29 -0.18 -9.30
C THR A 45 5.88 -0.23 -8.72
N PHE A 46 4.88 0.26 -9.46
CA PHE A 46 3.48 0.23 -9.00
C PHE A 46 2.95 -1.19 -8.86
N THR A 47 3.25 -2.08 -9.80
CA THR A 47 2.83 -3.49 -9.73
C THR A 47 3.43 -4.19 -8.52
N ASN A 48 4.74 -4.04 -8.32
CA ASN A 48 5.44 -4.65 -7.19
C ASN A 48 4.93 -4.11 -5.85
N PHE A 49 4.67 -2.80 -5.77
CA PHE A 49 4.10 -2.19 -4.59
C PHE A 49 2.72 -2.75 -4.27
N ILE A 50 1.80 -2.81 -5.24
CA ILE A 50 0.44 -3.32 -5.02
C ILE A 50 0.48 -4.79 -4.60
N ILE A 51 1.34 -5.61 -5.22
CA ILE A 51 1.49 -7.01 -4.84
C ILE A 51 2.05 -7.12 -3.41
N GLY A 52 3.12 -6.40 -3.11
CA GLY A 52 3.72 -6.37 -1.77
C GLY A 52 2.72 -5.93 -0.70
N GLN A 53 1.98 -4.85 -0.96
CA GLN A 53 0.98 -4.30 -0.04
C GLN A 53 -0.20 -5.27 0.15
N THR A 54 -0.60 -6.00 -0.90
CA THR A 54 -1.65 -7.02 -0.79
C THR A 54 -1.20 -8.19 0.09
N ILE A 55 0.02 -8.67 -0.10
CA ILE A 55 0.59 -9.75 0.71
C ILE A 55 0.74 -9.31 2.16
N GLU A 56 1.26 -8.12 2.39
CA GLU A 56 1.42 -7.52 3.72
C GLU A 56 0.06 -7.40 4.43
N ALA A 57 -0.96 -6.85 3.78
CA ALA A 57 -2.31 -6.70 4.31
C ALA A 57 -2.93 -8.06 4.74
N ILE A 58 -2.73 -9.11 3.93
CA ILE A 58 -3.21 -10.46 4.26
C ILE A 58 -2.45 -11.02 5.47
N ILE A 59 -1.13 -10.87 5.53
CA ILE A 59 -0.31 -11.35 6.64
C ILE A 59 -0.71 -10.61 7.92
N LEU A 60 -0.75 -9.29 7.90
CA LEU A 60 -1.06 -8.46 9.07
C LEU A 60 -2.47 -8.72 9.59
N GLY A 61 -3.47 -8.74 8.71
CA GLY A 61 -4.85 -9.04 9.08
C GLY A 61 -5.01 -10.44 9.67
N SER A 62 -4.32 -11.43 9.08
CA SER A 62 -4.33 -12.81 9.58
C SER A 62 -3.66 -12.93 10.95
N LEU A 63 -2.48 -12.33 11.12
CA LEU A 63 -1.77 -12.31 12.42
C LEU A 63 -2.60 -11.59 13.48
N CYS A 64 -3.24 -10.47 13.13
CA CYS A 64 -4.12 -9.74 14.02
C CYS A 64 -5.29 -10.63 14.48
N ALA A 65 -6.01 -11.25 13.54
CA ALA A 65 -7.15 -12.13 13.87
C ALA A 65 -6.73 -13.36 14.67
N LEU A 66 -5.63 -14.01 14.30
CA LEU A 66 -5.13 -15.20 15.01
C LEU A 66 -4.68 -14.87 16.44
N GLY A 67 -3.90 -13.81 16.62
CA GLY A 67 -3.47 -13.40 17.95
C GLY A 67 -4.65 -12.97 18.83
N MET A 68 -5.59 -12.20 18.29
CA MET A 68 -6.82 -11.87 19.02
C MET A 68 -7.59 -13.11 19.45
N LYS A 69 -7.68 -14.13 18.60
CA LYS A 69 -8.34 -15.40 18.94
C LYS A 69 -7.60 -16.15 20.02
N ILE A 70 -6.27 -16.18 20.01
CA ILE A 70 -5.42 -16.83 21.02
C ILE A 70 -5.59 -16.15 22.38
N PHE A 71 -5.63 -14.82 22.43
CA PHE A 71 -5.81 -14.06 23.66
C PHE A 71 -7.29 -13.93 24.10
N GLY A 72 -8.23 -14.46 23.32
CA GLY A 72 -9.66 -14.45 23.67
C GLY A 72 -10.34 -13.08 23.49
N PHE A 73 -9.78 -12.19 22.66
CA PHE A 73 -10.42 -10.90 22.38
C PHE A 73 -11.69 -11.06 21.55
N PRO A 74 -12.74 -10.28 21.80
CA PRO A 74 -13.96 -10.31 21.00
C PRO A 74 -13.72 -9.77 19.59
N TYR A 75 -14.60 -10.13 18.65
CA TYR A 75 -14.59 -9.65 17.27
C TYR A 75 -13.32 -9.97 16.46
N ALA A 76 -12.52 -10.95 16.84
CA ALA A 76 -11.22 -11.25 16.25
C ALA A 76 -11.22 -11.32 14.69
N PRO A 77 -12.13 -12.04 14.01
CA PRO A 77 -12.15 -12.08 12.54
C PRO A 77 -12.49 -10.72 11.93
N MET A 78 -13.41 -9.98 12.54
CA MET A 78 -13.87 -8.70 12.05
C MET A 78 -12.77 -7.63 12.17
N VAL A 79 -12.16 -7.55 13.34
CA VAL A 79 -11.07 -6.58 13.59
C VAL A 79 -9.84 -6.92 12.76
N GLY A 80 -9.46 -8.21 12.66
CA GLY A 80 -8.34 -8.61 11.81
C GLY A 80 -8.57 -8.31 10.32
N THR A 81 -9.78 -8.53 9.83
CA THR A 81 -10.15 -8.14 8.45
C THR A 81 -10.09 -6.62 8.26
N LEU A 82 -10.59 -5.86 9.23
CA LEU A 82 -10.56 -4.40 9.19
C LEU A 82 -9.13 -3.88 9.18
N VAL A 83 -8.26 -4.39 10.06
CA VAL A 83 -6.83 -4.04 10.09
C VAL A 83 -6.17 -4.38 8.77
N GLY A 84 -6.43 -5.57 8.21
CA GLY A 84 -5.88 -5.96 6.91
C GLY A 84 -6.35 -5.05 5.77
N ILE A 85 -7.63 -4.69 5.70
CA ILE A 85 -8.15 -3.79 4.66
C ILE A 85 -7.55 -2.38 4.80
N THR A 86 -7.49 -1.86 6.02
CA THR A 86 -6.95 -0.52 6.25
C THR A 86 -5.45 -0.46 6.04
N ALA A 87 -4.72 -1.56 6.22
CA ALA A 87 -3.28 -1.68 5.99
C ALA A 87 -2.84 -1.32 4.56
N PHE A 88 -3.77 -1.32 3.57
CA PHE A 88 -3.46 -0.77 2.24
C PHE A 88 -2.98 0.69 2.26
N ILE A 89 -3.27 1.44 3.32
CA ILE A 89 -2.69 2.75 3.55
C ILE A 89 -1.46 2.57 4.45
N PRO A 90 -0.25 2.67 3.92
CA PRO A 90 0.97 2.41 4.69
C PRO A 90 1.01 3.24 5.98
N ILE A 91 1.42 2.63 7.07
CA ILE A 91 1.57 3.23 8.40
C ILE A 91 0.23 3.64 9.03
N ILE A 92 -0.56 4.48 8.37
CA ILE A 92 -1.80 5.07 8.91
C ILE A 92 -2.91 4.01 9.01
N GLY A 93 -2.96 3.06 8.09
CA GLY A 93 -4.03 2.07 7.98
C GLY A 93 -4.20 1.22 9.22
N ALA A 94 -3.12 0.72 9.76
CA ALA A 94 -3.15 -0.11 10.96
C ALA A 94 -3.65 0.66 12.21
N PHE A 95 -3.33 1.95 12.32
CA PHE A 95 -3.87 2.81 13.39
C PHE A 95 -5.37 3.04 13.23
N ILE A 96 -5.87 3.22 12.00
CA ILE A 96 -7.30 3.36 11.73
C ILE A 96 -8.03 2.06 12.09
N GLY A 97 -7.60 0.93 11.52
CA GLY A 97 -8.22 -0.38 11.76
C GLY A 97 -8.15 -0.79 13.23
N GLY A 98 -6.98 -0.59 13.85
CA GLY A 98 -6.76 -0.86 15.26
C GLY A 98 -7.57 0.05 16.18
N GLY A 99 -7.69 1.34 15.88
CA GLY A 99 -8.50 2.28 16.66
C GLY A 99 -9.98 1.93 16.64
N ILE A 100 -10.52 1.59 15.46
CA ILE A 100 -11.91 1.12 15.34
C ILE A 100 -12.07 -0.21 16.08
N GLY A 101 -11.13 -1.15 15.94
CA GLY A 101 -11.13 -2.42 16.67
C GLY A 101 -11.11 -2.23 18.17
N ALA A 102 -10.23 -1.36 18.69
CA ALA A 102 -10.18 -1.04 20.12
C ALA A 102 -11.50 -0.44 20.62
N PHE A 103 -12.11 0.46 19.85
CA PHE A 103 -13.42 1.01 20.18
C PHE A 103 -14.50 -0.08 20.24
N MET A 104 -14.53 -0.99 19.28
CA MET A 104 -15.47 -2.13 19.28
C MET A 104 -15.27 -3.02 20.51
N ILE A 105 -14.04 -3.36 20.85
CA ILE A 105 -13.71 -4.19 22.04
C ILE A 105 -14.11 -3.46 23.32
N MET A 106 -13.90 -2.15 23.38
CA MET A 106 -14.24 -1.32 24.53
C MET A 106 -15.75 -1.35 24.86
N THR A 107 -16.62 -1.57 23.86
CA THR A 107 -18.07 -1.72 24.10
C THR A 107 -18.43 -3.01 24.85
N VAL A 108 -17.54 -4.01 24.86
CA VAL A 108 -17.72 -5.28 25.55
C VAL A 108 -17.00 -5.26 26.91
N ASP A 109 -15.71 -4.93 26.90
CA ASP A 109 -14.86 -4.90 28.07
C ASP A 109 -13.72 -3.87 27.89
N PRO A 110 -13.71 -2.78 28.66
CA PRO A 110 -12.66 -1.77 28.59
C PRO A 110 -11.26 -2.29 28.89
N MET A 111 -11.12 -3.29 29.78
CA MET A 111 -9.83 -3.88 30.11
C MET A 111 -9.28 -4.68 28.92
N GLN A 112 -10.12 -5.42 28.24
CA GLN A 112 -9.72 -6.13 27.01
C GLN A 112 -9.34 -5.17 25.90
N ALA A 113 -9.99 -4.01 25.78
CA ALA A 113 -9.61 -2.99 24.82
C ALA A 113 -8.19 -2.45 25.08
N LEU A 114 -7.84 -2.21 26.36
CA LEU A 114 -6.49 -1.79 26.74
C LEU A 114 -5.44 -2.87 26.40
N LEU A 115 -5.73 -4.13 26.73
CA LEU A 115 -4.85 -5.25 26.39
C LEU A 115 -4.71 -5.44 24.88
N PHE A 116 -5.78 -5.24 24.11
CA PHE A 116 -5.74 -5.25 22.66
C PHE A 116 -4.85 -4.15 22.09
N ILE A 117 -4.90 -2.93 22.64
CA ILE A 117 -4.00 -1.84 22.20
C ILE A 117 -2.54 -2.22 22.43
N ILE A 118 -2.21 -2.80 23.58
CA ILE A 118 -0.84 -3.29 23.87
C ILE A 118 -0.43 -4.36 22.85
N TYR A 119 -1.31 -5.34 22.61
CA TYR A 119 -1.09 -6.38 21.60
C TYR A 119 -0.87 -5.78 20.21
N LEU A 120 -1.71 -4.81 19.82
CA LEU A 120 -1.61 -4.15 18.51
C LEU A 120 -0.28 -3.41 18.37
N VAL A 121 0.18 -2.70 19.38
CA VAL A 121 1.49 -2.01 19.36
C VAL A 121 2.63 -3.02 19.15
N ILE A 122 2.60 -4.16 19.85
CA ILE A 122 3.60 -5.21 19.65
C ILE A 122 3.53 -5.77 18.24
N LEU A 123 2.33 -6.03 17.74
CA LEU A 123 2.12 -6.52 16.38
C LEU A 123 2.65 -5.53 15.34
N GLN A 124 2.42 -4.22 15.52
CA GLN A 124 2.92 -3.17 14.65
C GLN A 124 4.45 -3.07 14.68
N GLN A 125 5.07 -3.33 15.81
CA GLN A 125 6.53 -3.36 15.91
C GLN A 125 7.10 -4.54 15.10
N ILE A 126 6.48 -5.72 15.22
CA ILE A 126 6.87 -6.91 14.43
C ILE A 126 6.63 -6.65 12.92
N GLU A 127 5.53 -6.01 12.58
CA GLU A 127 5.21 -5.64 11.19
C GLU A 127 6.27 -4.70 10.65
N GLY A 128 6.54 -3.58 11.32
CA GLY A 128 7.47 -2.54 10.85
C GLY A 128 8.92 -3.02 10.76
N ASP A 129 9.38 -3.82 11.72
CA ASP A 129 10.78 -4.26 11.78
C ASP A 129 11.07 -5.53 10.98
N LEU A 130 10.06 -6.40 10.81
CA LEU A 130 10.27 -7.73 10.26
C LEU A 130 9.50 -7.98 8.95
N ILE A 131 8.20 -7.67 8.92
CA ILE A 131 7.30 -8.02 7.81
C ILE A 131 7.44 -7.01 6.68
N TYR A 132 7.23 -5.72 6.98
CA TYR A 132 7.23 -4.65 5.99
C TYR A 132 8.53 -4.57 5.17
N PRO A 133 9.74 -4.61 5.77
CA PRO A 133 10.98 -4.55 5.00
C PRO A 133 11.16 -5.73 4.04
N ARG A 134 10.65 -6.92 4.41
CA ARG A 134 10.79 -8.13 3.60
C ARG A 134 9.74 -8.23 2.49
N VAL A 135 8.53 -7.75 2.74
CA VAL A 135 7.40 -7.91 1.84
C VAL A 135 7.26 -6.71 0.90
N VAL A 136 7.30 -5.52 1.42
CA VAL A 136 7.10 -4.27 0.68
C VAL A 136 8.42 -3.56 0.39
N GLY A 137 9.32 -3.47 1.38
CA GLY A 137 10.58 -2.74 1.26
C GLY A 137 11.50 -3.29 0.17
N GLY A 138 11.57 -4.62 0.01
CA GLY A 138 12.32 -5.26 -1.08
C GLY A 138 11.74 -5.00 -2.47
N ALA A 139 10.46 -4.69 -2.56
CA ALA A 139 9.76 -4.43 -3.82
C ALA A 139 9.90 -2.97 -4.29
N VAL A 140 10.18 -2.03 -3.38
CA VAL A 140 10.15 -0.58 -3.65
C VAL A 140 11.52 0.09 -3.52
N GLY A 141 12.44 -0.48 -2.76
CA GLY A 141 13.86 -0.09 -2.70
C GLY A 141 14.16 1.29 -2.11
N ILE A 142 13.22 1.91 -1.38
CA ILE A 142 13.40 3.24 -0.75
C ILE A 142 13.45 3.15 0.78
N SER A 143 14.22 4.08 1.39
CA SER A 143 14.31 4.20 2.84
C SER A 143 12.99 4.70 3.46
N GLY A 144 12.68 4.28 4.70
CA GLY A 144 11.48 4.68 5.44
C GLY A 144 11.29 6.20 5.56
N VAL A 145 12.36 6.98 5.58
CA VAL A 145 12.28 8.46 5.58
C VAL A 145 11.59 8.98 4.31
N TYR A 146 11.91 8.41 3.14
CA TYR A 146 11.25 8.79 1.88
C TYR A 146 9.80 8.33 1.84
N VAL A 147 9.47 7.20 2.50
CA VAL A 147 8.07 6.76 2.66
C VAL A 147 7.28 7.79 3.45
N LEU A 148 7.76 8.22 4.63
CA LEU A 148 7.11 9.24 5.44
C LEU A 148 6.97 10.57 4.69
N LEU A 149 8.03 11.01 4.03
CA LEU A 149 8.01 12.24 3.25
C LEU A 149 6.96 12.18 2.13
N SER A 150 6.87 11.05 1.43
CA SER A 150 5.89 10.85 0.37
C SER A 150 4.45 10.90 0.88
N LEU A 151 4.17 10.28 2.04
CA LEU A 151 2.85 10.31 2.66
C LEU A 151 2.42 11.73 3.02
N VAL A 152 3.34 12.54 3.55
CA VAL A 152 3.06 13.95 3.87
C VAL A 152 2.80 14.77 2.59
N ILE A 153 3.66 14.64 1.58
CA ILE A 153 3.54 15.43 0.34
C ILE A 153 2.28 15.03 -0.43
N PHE A 154 2.15 13.74 -0.77
CA PHE A 154 1.05 13.27 -1.60
C PHE A 154 -0.28 13.26 -0.84
N GLY A 155 -0.26 13.04 0.48
CA GLY A 155 -1.43 13.15 1.35
C GLY A 155 -2.00 14.58 1.37
N ASN A 156 -1.14 15.60 1.45
CA ASN A 156 -1.59 16.99 1.39
C ASN A 156 -2.06 17.42 -0.01
N LEU A 157 -1.45 16.90 -1.09
CA LEU A 157 -1.79 17.27 -2.45
C LEU A 157 -3.06 16.60 -2.97
N LEU A 158 -3.25 15.32 -2.68
CA LEU A 158 -4.28 14.48 -3.28
C LEU A 158 -5.18 13.78 -2.24
N GLY A 159 -5.03 14.10 -0.96
CA GLY A 159 -5.79 13.50 0.13
C GLY A 159 -5.62 11.98 0.20
N PHE A 160 -6.73 11.27 0.40
CA PHE A 160 -6.75 9.81 0.53
C PHE A 160 -6.11 9.08 -0.65
N PHE A 161 -6.39 9.49 -1.88
CA PHE A 161 -5.78 8.89 -3.08
C PHE A 161 -4.27 9.15 -3.13
N GLY A 162 -3.83 10.32 -2.63
CA GLY A 162 -2.41 10.63 -2.50
C GLY A 162 -1.68 9.68 -1.56
N LEU A 163 -2.29 9.29 -0.45
CA LEU A 163 -1.70 8.32 0.48
C LEU A 163 -1.50 6.95 -0.17
N LEU A 164 -2.45 6.48 -0.99
CA LEU A 164 -2.36 5.19 -1.68
C LEU A 164 -1.23 5.15 -2.72
N ILE A 165 -0.98 6.26 -3.41
CA ILE A 165 0.05 6.31 -4.47
C ILE A 165 1.36 6.93 -4.02
N ALA A 166 1.45 7.39 -2.77
CA ALA A 166 2.62 8.11 -2.24
C ALA A 166 3.91 7.29 -2.39
N VAL A 167 3.91 6.09 -1.85
CA VAL A 167 5.10 5.22 -1.80
C VAL A 167 5.61 4.86 -3.20
N PRO A 168 4.77 4.32 -4.11
CA PRO A 168 5.25 3.97 -5.45
C PRO A 168 5.64 5.20 -6.28
N SER A 169 5.01 6.37 -6.05
CA SER A 169 5.40 7.60 -6.73
C SER A 169 6.77 8.08 -6.29
N MET A 170 7.07 8.06 -5.00
CA MET A 170 8.39 8.41 -4.48
C MET A 170 9.47 7.42 -4.95
N ALA A 171 9.15 6.13 -4.98
CA ALA A 171 10.07 5.12 -5.49
C ALA A 171 10.39 5.33 -6.97
N LEU A 172 9.40 5.73 -7.76
CA LEU A 172 9.61 6.10 -9.16
C LEU A 172 10.52 7.32 -9.29
N ILE A 173 10.28 8.37 -8.52
CA ILE A 173 11.12 9.58 -8.51
C ILE A 173 12.56 9.19 -8.16
N TYR A 174 12.75 8.36 -7.15
CA TYR A 174 14.08 7.90 -6.72
C TYR A 174 14.78 7.01 -7.76
N ALA A 175 14.03 6.20 -8.51
CA ALA A 175 14.58 5.31 -9.54
C ALA A 175 14.95 6.02 -10.85
N VAL A 176 14.39 7.21 -11.10
CA VAL A 176 14.61 8.00 -12.34
C VAL A 176 15.65 9.11 -12.13
N GLY A 177 15.85 9.58 -10.89
CA GLY A 177 16.83 10.63 -10.54
C GLY A 177 18.19 10.07 -10.25
#